data_2fcbb931621ae3ec9a589d6b2e48e683
#
_entry.id   2fcbb931621ae3ec9a589d6b2e48e683
#
_cell.length_a   1.000
_cell.length_b   1.000
_cell.length_c   1.000
_cell.angle_alpha   90.00
_cell.angle_beta   90.00
_cell.angle_gamma   90.00
#
_symmetry.space_group_name_H-M   'P 1'
#
loop_
_entity.id
_entity.type
_entity.pdbx_description
1 polymer ?
#
loop_
_entity_poly.entity_id
_entity_poly.type
_entity_poly.pdbx_seq_one_letter_code
_entity_poly.pdbx_strand_id
1 'polypeptide(L)'
;MKVAFDEGDYGEQSPFYLVKQEGRTITVTYNREHPFYREFLEHAADPKVVAILDYLVFAMANAELLVPEHANIVKTNVNATLVGLLV
;
A
#
# COMPACT_ATOMS: atom_id res chain seq x y z
N MET A 1 3.51 -17.95 7.47
CA MET A 1 2.90 -16.97 6.57
C MET A 1 3.98 -16.35 5.72
N LYS A 2 3.73 -16.24 4.43
CA LYS A 2 4.66 -15.62 3.49
C LYS A 2 4.10 -14.27 3.05
N VAL A 3 4.95 -13.25 3.03
CA VAL A 3 4.58 -11.91 2.56
C VAL A 3 5.40 -11.60 1.31
N ALA A 4 4.71 -11.16 0.26
CA ALA A 4 5.33 -10.73 -0.98
C ALA A 4 4.94 -9.30 -1.29
N PHE A 5 5.86 -8.55 -1.85
CA PHE A 5 5.62 -7.19 -2.33
C PHE A 5 5.79 -7.14 -3.83
N ASP A 6 4.88 -6.44 -4.48
CA ASP A 6 4.85 -6.31 -5.94
C ASP A 6 4.46 -4.88 -6.32
N GLU A 7 4.45 -4.58 -7.58
CA GLU A 7 4.15 -3.26 -8.11
C GLU A 7 3.28 -3.39 -9.36
N GLY A 8 2.39 -2.42 -9.56
CA GLY A 8 1.54 -2.41 -10.74
C GLY A 8 1.02 -1.01 -11.02
N ASP A 9 0.34 -0.86 -12.15
CA ASP A 9 -0.21 0.39 -12.62
C ASP A 9 -1.72 0.32 -12.57
N TYR A 10 -2.34 1.07 -11.67
CA TYR A 10 -3.79 1.01 -11.42
C TYR A 10 -4.48 2.37 -11.53
N GLY A 11 -3.77 3.40 -12.01
CA GLY A 11 -4.30 4.75 -12.16
C GLY A 11 -4.11 5.63 -10.93
N GLU A 12 -4.05 6.93 -11.14
CA GLU A 12 -3.81 7.91 -10.06
C GLU A 12 -4.92 7.95 -9.03
N GLN A 13 -6.13 7.57 -9.42
CA GLN A 13 -7.30 7.59 -8.54
C GLN A 13 -7.48 6.31 -7.74
N SER A 14 -6.72 5.27 -8.05
CA SER A 14 -6.77 4.00 -7.33
C SER A 14 -5.95 4.08 -6.04
N PRO A 15 -6.22 3.20 -5.05
CA PRO A 15 -5.48 3.23 -3.79
C PRO A 15 -3.97 3.08 -3.97
N PHE A 16 -3.23 3.54 -2.98
CA PHE A 16 -1.77 3.46 -2.94
C PHE A 16 -1.27 2.02 -2.99
N TYR A 17 -1.98 1.10 -2.36
CA TYR A 17 -1.64 -0.32 -2.37
C TYR A 17 -2.91 -1.17 -2.45
N LEU A 18 -2.73 -2.39 -2.92
CA LEU A 18 -3.75 -3.43 -2.95
C LEU A 18 -3.23 -4.63 -2.19
N VAL A 19 -4.12 -5.38 -1.56
CA VAL A 19 -3.74 -6.59 -0.83
C VAL A 19 -4.54 -7.78 -1.33
N LYS A 20 -3.86 -8.92 -1.45
CA LYS A 20 -4.45 -10.17 -1.87
C LYS A 20 -3.89 -11.30 -1.03
N GLN A 21 -4.75 -12.19 -0.59
CA GLN A 21 -4.34 -13.39 0.12
C GLN A 21 -4.67 -14.63 -0.70
N GLU A 22 -3.66 -15.46 -0.93
CA GLU A 22 -3.82 -16.76 -1.58
C GLU A 22 -3.14 -17.81 -0.71
N GLY A 23 -3.95 -18.68 -0.08
CA GLY A 23 -3.42 -19.66 0.85
C GLY A 23 -2.71 -18.99 2.02
N ARG A 24 -1.41 -19.25 2.17
CA ARG A 24 -0.58 -18.69 3.23
C ARG A 24 0.27 -17.51 2.77
N THR A 25 0.04 -17.03 1.56
CA THR A 25 0.78 -15.90 1.00
C THR A 25 -0.09 -14.67 0.96
N ILE A 26 0.41 -13.58 1.54
CA ILE A 26 -0.20 -12.26 1.44
C ILE A 26 0.67 -11.44 0.49
N THR A 27 0.07 -10.93 -0.57
CA THR A 27 0.76 -10.08 -1.54
C THR A 27 0.26 -8.65 -1.39
N VAL A 28 1.19 -7.73 -1.16
CA VAL A 28 0.94 -6.29 -1.17
C VAL A 28 1.46 -5.75 -2.50
N THR A 29 0.57 -5.13 -3.27
CA THR A 29 0.92 -4.58 -4.58
C THR A 29 0.83 -3.06 -4.50
N TYR A 30 1.95 -2.38 -4.67
CA TYR A 30 1.97 -0.92 -4.72
C TYR A 30 1.48 -0.43 -6.06
N ASN A 31 0.73 0.66 -6.04
CA ASN A 31 0.26 1.34 -7.25
C ASN A 31 1.30 2.39 -7.66
N ARG A 32 2.07 2.11 -8.71
CA ARG A 32 3.11 3.02 -9.19
C ARG A 32 2.58 4.34 -9.74
N GLU A 33 1.31 4.40 -10.08
CA GLU A 33 0.69 5.62 -10.59
C GLU A 33 0.13 6.51 -9.49
N HIS A 34 0.10 6.01 -8.25
CA HIS A 34 -0.34 6.83 -7.12
C HIS A 34 0.67 7.94 -6.84
N PRO A 35 0.22 9.18 -6.54
CA PRO A 35 1.14 10.31 -6.29
C PRO A 35 2.17 10.03 -5.18
N PHE A 36 1.77 9.33 -4.11
CA PHE A 36 2.69 9.00 -3.02
C PHE A 36 3.83 8.09 -3.50
N TYR A 37 3.53 7.10 -4.34
CA TYR A 37 4.56 6.23 -4.90
C TYR A 37 5.55 7.02 -5.75
N ARG A 38 5.03 7.86 -6.66
CA ARG A 38 5.85 8.66 -7.57
C ARG A 38 6.76 9.63 -6.83
N GLU A 39 6.24 10.28 -5.79
CA GLU A 39 6.99 11.31 -5.08
C GLU A 39 8.00 10.76 -4.09
N PHE A 40 7.72 9.62 -3.46
CA PHE A 40 8.52 9.12 -2.35
C PHE A 40 9.15 7.76 -2.60
N LEU A 41 8.40 6.77 -3.02
CA LEU A 41 8.91 5.41 -3.16
C LEU A 41 9.80 5.23 -4.38
N GLU A 42 9.42 5.80 -5.51
CA GLU A 42 10.19 5.68 -6.74
C GLU A 42 11.60 6.26 -6.61
N HIS A 43 11.74 7.28 -5.76
CA HIS A 43 13.02 7.96 -5.53
C HIS A 43 13.68 7.58 -4.21
N ALA A 44 13.11 6.64 -3.47
CA ALA A 44 13.67 6.21 -2.20
C ALA A 44 14.99 5.46 -2.42
N ALA A 45 16.09 6.05 -1.99
CA ALA A 45 17.42 5.47 -2.14
C ALA A 45 17.85 4.67 -0.91
N ASP A 46 17.23 4.89 0.25
CA ASP A 46 17.59 4.23 1.48
C ASP A 46 16.75 2.97 1.70
N PRO A 47 17.38 1.76 1.65
CA PRO A 47 16.66 0.51 1.85
C PRO A 47 15.97 0.40 3.22
N LYS A 48 16.48 1.08 4.24
CA LYS A 48 15.87 1.06 5.58
C LYS A 48 14.53 1.79 5.58
N VAL A 49 14.44 2.89 4.87
CA VAL A 49 13.18 3.65 4.74
C VAL A 49 12.14 2.82 4.01
N VAL A 50 12.54 2.17 2.92
CA VAL A 50 11.64 1.28 2.17
C VAL A 50 11.18 0.12 3.04
N ALA A 51 12.06 -0.49 3.81
CA ALA A 51 11.71 -1.59 4.70
C ALA A 51 10.72 -1.17 5.78
N ILE A 52 10.91 0.01 6.37
CA ILE A 52 9.98 0.54 7.37
C ILE A 52 8.59 0.76 6.75
N LEU A 53 8.54 1.34 5.57
CA LEU A 53 7.28 1.55 4.87
C LEU A 53 6.58 0.22 4.55
N ASP A 54 7.34 -0.77 4.08
CA ASP A 54 6.82 -2.10 3.80
C ASP A 54 6.18 -2.73 5.04
N TYR A 55 6.81 -2.59 6.22
CA TYR A 55 6.25 -3.07 7.47
C TYR A 55 4.94 -2.37 7.82
N LEU A 56 4.89 -1.06 7.69
CA LEU A 56 3.68 -0.28 7.97
C LEU A 56 2.53 -0.66 7.03
N VAL A 57 2.82 -0.75 5.74
CA VAL A 57 1.82 -1.12 4.73
C VAL A 57 1.34 -2.54 4.96
N PHE A 58 2.26 -3.46 5.28
CA PHE A 58 1.88 -4.83 5.61
C PHE A 58 0.94 -4.89 6.82
N ALA A 59 1.24 -4.12 7.87
CA ALA A 59 0.38 -4.08 9.07
C ALA A 59 -1.03 -3.60 8.71
N MET A 60 -1.13 -2.58 7.86
CA MET A 60 -2.42 -2.07 7.38
C MET A 60 -3.15 -3.10 6.53
N ALA A 61 -2.44 -3.75 5.61
CA ALA A 61 -2.99 -4.78 4.74
C ALA A 61 -3.51 -5.98 5.54
N ASN A 62 -2.75 -6.41 6.56
CA ASN A 62 -3.14 -7.50 7.42
C ASN A 62 -4.42 -7.14 8.21
N ALA A 63 -4.54 -5.91 8.69
CA ALA A 63 -5.74 -5.43 9.36
C ALA A 63 -6.95 -5.46 8.42
N GLU A 64 -6.78 -5.09 7.16
CA GLU A 64 -7.86 -5.16 6.16
C GLU A 64 -8.37 -6.58 5.97
N LEU A 65 -7.48 -7.57 5.97
CA LEU A 65 -7.87 -8.98 5.83
C LEU A 65 -8.63 -9.50 7.04
N LEU A 66 -8.36 -8.94 8.23
CA LEU A 66 -9.04 -9.33 9.46
C LEU A 66 -10.43 -8.70 9.61
N VAL A 67 -10.62 -7.51 9.05
CA VAL A 67 -11.88 -6.75 9.17
C VAL A 67 -12.29 -6.21 7.78
N PRO A 68 -12.64 -7.10 6.84
CA PRO A 68 -12.87 -6.69 5.45
C PRO A 68 -14.02 -5.69 5.26
N GLU A 69 -15.06 -5.75 6.10
CA GLU A 69 -16.21 -4.84 6.00
C GLU A 69 -15.86 -3.38 6.29
N HIS A 70 -14.74 -3.12 6.96
CA HIS A 70 -14.28 -1.76 7.26
C HIS A 70 -13.05 -1.35 6.45
N ALA A 71 -12.45 -2.30 5.72
CA ALA A 71 -11.20 -2.10 5.00
C ALA A 71 -11.27 -0.94 3.99
N ASN A 72 -12.34 -0.89 3.21
CA ASN A 72 -12.49 0.13 2.17
C ASN A 72 -12.60 1.54 2.76
N ILE A 73 -13.27 1.69 3.88
CA ILE A 73 -13.43 3.00 4.54
C ILE A 73 -12.09 3.50 5.05
N VAL A 74 -11.36 2.66 5.77
CA VAL A 74 -10.04 3.00 6.31
C VAL A 74 -9.07 3.31 5.17
N LYS A 75 -9.04 2.47 4.17
CA LYS A 75 -8.14 2.62 3.01
C LYS A 75 -8.42 3.89 2.23
N THR A 76 -9.69 4.22 2.02
CA THR A 76 -10.07 5.44 1.33
C THR A 76 -9.62 6.67 2.11
N ASN A 77 -9.80 6.68 3.42
CA ASN A 77 -9.37 7.79 4.26
C ASN A 77 -7.85 7.96 4.29
N VAL A 78 -7.11 6.87 4.41
CA VAL A 78 -5.65 6.90 4.36
C VAL A 78 -5.17 7.41 3.00
N ASN A 79 -5.77 6.92 1.92
CA ASN A 79 -5.41 7.33 0.57
C ASN A 79 -5.67 8.83 0.36
N ALA A 80 -6.83 9.32 0.78
CA ALA A 80 -7.18 10.74 0.65
C ALA A 80 -6.22 11.62 1.45
N THR A 81 -5.83 11.19 2.64
CA THR A 81 -4.87 11.91 3.48
C THR A 81 -3.49 11.98 2.81
N LEU A 82 -3.01 10.86 2.26
CA LEU A 82 -1.72 10.83 1.57
C LEU A 82 -1.72 11.74 0.34
N VAL A 83 -2.79 11.70 -0.45
CA VAL A 83 -2.91 12.58 -1.61
C VAL A 83 -2.99 14.06 -1.18
N GLY A 84 -3.76 14.35 -0.14
CA GLY A 84 -3.90 15.72 0.38
C GLY A 84 -2.59 16.33 0.87
N LEU A 85 -1.67 15.51 1.36
CA LEU A 85 -0.35 15.99 1.80
C LEU A 85 0.57 16.34 0.63
N LEU A 86 0.30 15.79 -0.55
CA LEU A 86 1.13 15.96 -1.74
C LEU A 86 0.65 17.10 -2.66
N VAL A 87 -0.53 17.61 -2.42
CA VAL A 87 -1.16 18.64 -3.28
C VAL A 87 -1.01 20.09 -2.69
#